data_57143fcbdcdb9e9dbde5eae8b2576522
#
_entry.id   57143fcbdcdb9e9dbde5eae8b2576522
#
_cell.length_a   1.000
_cell.length_b   1.000
_cell.length_c   1.000
_cell.angle_alpha   90.00
_cell.angle_beta   90.00
_cell.angle_gamma   90.00
#
_symmetry.space_group_name_H-M   'P 1'
#
loop_
_entity.id
_entity.type
_entity.pdbx_description
1 polymer ?
#
loop_
_entity_poly.entity_id
_entity_poly.type
_entity_poly.pdbx_seq_one_letter_code
_entity_poly.pdbx_strand_id
1 'polypeptide(L)'
;PEPFMRFATSIHDLTAPNRSPVTQDVSLLTFNYDVNLDYALHVNRIPFDYCLTGQLPSEHIPLLKLHGSINWGFCEECDRIVAWNMRELNQGLLFPETREIYFNLGSQLPSSTHGDGHKLSTPVLVPPTWNKTDYQPQLAPVWQMAARELAGAENIILIGYSLPETDSFFRYLFALGTQSDTMVRRLWVVNPDEDRTVEERVRTMIGRGIKNRLTFMRLPFGMAIREIFGELTR
;
A
#
# COMPACT_ATOMS: atom_id res chain seq x y z
N PRO A 1 13.15 7.40 4.18
CA PRO A 1 12.63 7.35 5.57
C PRO A 1 12.94 6.00 6.19
N GLU A 2 13.63 6.01 7.32
CA GLU A 2 14.25 4.81 7.92
C GLU A 2 13.26 3.63 8.18
N PRO A 3 12.03 3.82 8.71
CA PRO A 3 11.13 2.70 8.93
C PRO A 3 10.74 1.98 7.64
N PHE A 4 10.51 2.71 6.54
CA PHE A 4 10.15 2.12 5.26
C PHE A 4 11.32 1.35 4.61
N MET A 5 12.55 1.82 4.80
CA MET A 5 13.74 1.13 4.29
C MET A 5 13.92 -0.23 4.96
N ARG A 6 13.80 -0.30 6.29
CA ARG A 6 13.85 -1.58 7.02
C ARG A 6 12.70 -2.50 6.62
N PHE A 7 11.51 -1.95 6.48
CA PHE A 7 10.36 -2.71 6.04
C PHE A 7 10.59 -3.33 4.65
N ALA A 8 11.05 -2.53 3.68
CA ALA A 8 11.37 -3.04 2.35
C ALA A 8 12.46 -4.12 2.38
N THR A 9 13.51 -3.97 3.21
CA THR A 9 14.50 -5.02 3.40
C THR A 9 13.86 -6.32 3.91
N SER A 10 12.94 -6.24 4.87
CA SER A 10 12.24 -7.41 5.40
C SER A 10 11.32 -8.06 4.35
N ILE A 11 10.65 -7.26 3.51
CA ILE A 11 9.87 -7.77 2.37
C ILE A 11 10.79 -8.51 1.38
N HIS A 12 11.95 -7.93 1.06
CA HIS A 12 12.93 -8.57 0.20
C HIS A 12 13.35 -9.95 0.75
N ASP A 13 13.58 -10.05 2.05
CA ASP A 13 13.99 -11.30 2.68
C ASP A 13 12.87 -12.37 2.66
N LEU A 14 11.60 -11.97 2.71
CA LEU A 14 10.45 -12.87 2.58
C LEU A 14 10.24 -13.37 1.14
N THR A 15 10.48 -12.52 0.17
CA THR A 15 10.20 -12.81 -1.25
C THR A 15 11.39 -13.43 -1.99
N ALA A 16 12.59 -13.35 -1.42
CA ALA A 16 13.81 -13.85 -2.06
C ALA A 16 13.90 -15.40 -1.98
N PRO A 17 13.99 -16.11 -3.12
CA PRO A 17 13.96 -17.57 -3.16
C PRO A 17 15.07 -18.26 -2.37
N ASN A 18 16.19 -17.57 -2.15
CA ASN A 18 17.39 -18.13 -1.51
C ASN A 18 17.50 -17.83 -0.01
N ARG A 19 16.56 -17.05 0.57
CA ARG A 19 16.63 -16.61 1.96
C ARG A 19 15.51 -17.14 2.85
N SER A 20 14.39 -17.54 2.26
CA SER A 20 13.30 -18.19 2.99
C SER A 20 13.09 -19.61 2.46
N PRO A 21 12.87 -20.60 3.33
CA PRO A 21 12.53 -21.96 2.92
C PRO A 21 11.18 -22.04 2.20
N VAL A 22 10.35 -21.01 2.33
CA VAL A 22 9.06 -20.86 1.67
C VAL A 22 8.99 -19.45 1.10
N THR A 23 8.95 -19.33 -0.23
CA THR A 23 8.64 -18.05 -0.88
C THR A 23 7.22 -17.67 -0.53
N GLN A 24 7.04 -16.49 0.04
CA GLN A 24 5.72 -15.99 0.43
C GLN A 24 5.25 -14.96 -0.59
N ASP A 25 4.00 -15.09 -1.03
CA ASP A 25 3.34 -14.06 -1.80
C ASP A 25 3.01 -12.89 -0.88
N VAL A 26 3.42 -11.69 -1.26
CA VAL A 26 3.25 -10.48 -0.47
C VAL A 26 2.52 -9.44 -1.30
N SER A 27 1.46 -8.87 -0.74
CA SER A 27 0.73 -7.76 -1.32
C SER A 27 0.72 -6.57 -0.36
N LEU A 28 0.97 -5.39 -0.88
CA LEU A 28 1.03 -4.15 -0.12
C LEU A 28 -0.16 -3.26 -0.47
N LEU A 29 -1.00 -2.97 0.52
CA LEU A 29 -2.14 -2.08 0.40
C LEU A 29 -1.87 -0.83 1.23
N THR A 30 -2.08 0.34 0.66
CA THR A 30 -1.86 1.60 1.39
C THR A 30 -2.91 2.65 1.06
N PHE A 31 -3.24 3.46 2.07
CA PHE A 31 -4.07 4.66 1.92
C PHE A 31 -3.24 5.95 1.82
N ASN A 32 -1.91 5.82 1.95
CA ASN A 32 -1.00 6.96 1.87
C ASN A 32 -0.81 7.40 0.42
N TYR A 33 -0.84 8.70 0.21
CA TYR A 33 -0.59 9.32 -1.09
C TYR A 33 0.91 9.47 -1.39
N ASP A 34 1.75 9.52 -0.35
CA ASP A 34 3.19 9.70 -0.48
C ASP A 34 3.87 8.52 -1.16
N VAL A 35 5.10 8.71 -1.58
CA VAL A 35 5.90 7.70 -2.27
C VAL A 35 7.04 7.13 -1.41
N ASN A 36 6.93 7.21 -0.10
CA ASN A 36 7.98 6.71 0.81
C ASN A 36 8.16 5.20 0.70
N LEU A 37 7.05 4.46 0.64
CA LEU A 37 7.07 3.02 0.45
C LEU A 37 7.57 2.64 -0.94
N ASP A 38 7.06 3.31 -1.97
CA ASP A 38 7.46 3.14 -3.37
C ASP A 38 8.98 3.32 -3.54
N TYR A 39 9.51 4.40 -2.96
CA TYR A 39 10.94 4.68 -2.96
C TYR A 39 11.75 3.60 -2.22
N ALA A 40 11.29 3.17 -1.06
CA ALA A 40 11.97 2.13 -0.28
C ALA A 40 12.03 0.80 -1.04
N LEU A 41 10.94 0.40 -1.70
CA LEU A 41 10.92 -0.79 -2.57
C LEU A 41 11.87 -0.64 -3.75
N HIS A 42 11.85 0.53 -4.43
CA HIS A 42 12.72 0.82 -5.55
C HIS A 42 14.22 0.72 -5.18
N VAL A 43 14.63 1.33 -4.06
CA VAL A 43 16.03 1.30 -3.59
C VAL A 43 16.46 -0.12 -3.22
N ASN A 44 15.57 -0.92 -2.64
CA ASN A 44 15.82 -2.32 -2.31
C ASN A 44 15.68 -3.27 -3.52
N ARG A 45 15.45 -2.74 -4.74
CA ARG A 45 15.30 -3.50 -6.00
C ARG A 45 14.19 -4.55 -5.95
N ILE A 46 13.13 -4.26 -5.23
CA ILE A 46 11.92 -5.08 -5.19
C ILE A 46 11.02 -4.62 -6.33
N PRO A 47 10.75 -5.45 -7.34
CA PRO A 47 9.84 -5.10 -8.41
C PRO A 47 8.42 -5.05 -7.88
N PHE A 48 7.71 -3.97 -8.17
CA PHE A 48 6.32 -3.79 -7.79
C PHE A 48 5.51 -3.17 -8.92
N ASP A 49 4.20 -3.39 -8.89
CA ASP A 49 3.26 -2.79 -9.82
C ASP A 49 2.04 -2.24 -9.07
N TYR A 50 1.49 -1.13 -9.55
CA TYR A 50 0.31 -0.52 -8.96
C TYR A 50 -1.00 -1.18 -9.38
N CYS A 51 -0.96 -2.11 -10.32
CA CYS A 51 -2.11 -2.82 -10.87
C CYS A 51 -3.20 -1.89 -11.47
N LEU A 52 -2.80 -0.75 -12.02
CA LEU A 52 -3.70 0.22 -12.64
C LEU A 52 -4.50 -0.35 -13.81
N THR A 53 -3.97 -1.38 -14.47
CA THR A 53 -4.65 -2.10 -15.56
C THR A 53 -5.46 -3.31 -15.09
N GLY A 54 -5.48 -3.60 -13.79
CA GLY A 54 -6.08 -4.81 -13.23
C GLY A 54 -5.24 -6.08 -13.43
N GLN A 55 -4.02 -5.94 -13.94
CA GLN A 55 -3.08 -7.03 -14.14
C GLN A 55 -1.84 -6.84 -13.29
N LEU A 56 -1.24 -7.94 -12.84
CA LEU A 56 0.03 -7.94 -12.14
C LEU A 56 1.07 -8.64 -13.02
N PRO A 57 2.16 -7.96 -13.41
CA PRO A 57 3.25 -8.61 -14.12
C PRO A 57 3.90 -9.71 -13.27
N SER A 58 4.41 -10.76 -13.92
CA SER A 58 5.17 -11.80 -13.23
C SER A 58 6.36 -11.20 -12.46
N GLU A 59 6.69 -11.79 -11.33
CA GLU A 59 7.79 -11.38 -10.45
C GLU A 59 7.63 -9.99 -9.80
N HIS A 60 6.47 -9.34 -9.95
CA HIS A 60 6.16 -8.10 -9.25
C HIS A 60 5.26 -8.37 -8.05
N ILE A 61 5.46 -7.59 -6.99
CA ILE A 61 4.49 -7.55 -5.89
C ILE A 61 3.46 -6.42 -6.14
N PRO A 62 2.18 -6.63 -5.81
CA PRO A 62 1.20 -5.56 -5.94
C PRO A 62 1.42 -4.50 -4.86
N LEU A 63 1.53 -3.23 -5.28
CA LEU A 63 1.52 -2.05 -4.41
C LEU A 63 0.23 -1.26 -4.68
N LEU A 64 -0.81 -1.55 -3.93
CA LEU A 64 -2.16 -1.08 -4.16
C LEU A 64 -2.44 0.21 -3.36
N LYS A 65 -2.43 1.36 -4.04
CA LYS A 65 -2.66 2.68 -3.44
C LYS A 65 -4.13 3.06 -3.61
N LEU A 66 -4.92 2.79 -2.58
CA LEU A 66 -6.39 2.84 -2.65
C LEU A 66 -6.98 4.26 -2.74
N HIS A 67 -6.20 5.26 -2.37
CA HIS A 67 -6.58 6.66 -2.46
C HIS A 67 -5.80 7.45 -3.53
N GLY A 68 -5.12 6.74 -4.44
CA GLY A 68 -4.28 7.37 -5.44
C GLY A 68 -2.87 7.66 -4.94
N SER A 69 -2.13 8.47 -5.68
CA SER A 69 -0.73 8.78 -5.37
C SER A 69 -0.27 10.10 -5.98
N ILE A 70 0.67 10.75 -5.31
CA ILE A 70 1.27 11.99 -5.81
C ILE A 70 2.10 11.80 -7.08
N ASN A 71 2.48 10.56 -7.41
CA ASN A 71 3.17 10.23 -8.66
C ASN A 71 2.24 9.66 -9.75
N TRP A 72 0.94 9.83 -9.63
CA TRP A 72 -0.03 9.43 -10.64
C TRP A 72 -0.66 10.64 -11.31
N GLY A 73 -0.74 10.63 -12.62
CA GLY A 73 -1.47 11.61 -13.41
C GLY A 73 -2.64 10.96 -14.15
N PHE A 74 -3.70 11.72 -14.40
CA PHE A 74 -4.82 11.28 -15.20
C PHE A 74 -4.70 11.82 -16.62
N CYS A 75 -4.94 10.98 -17.62
CA CYS A 75 -5.04 11.35 -19.03
C CYS A 75 -6.51 11.34 -19.45
N GLU A 76 -7.05 12.51 -19.77
CA GLU A 76 -8.45 12.65 -20.18
C GLU A 76 -8.71 12.01 -21.54
N GLU A 77 -7.75 12.10 -22.48
CA GLU A 77 -7.90 11.51 -23.81
C GLU A 77 -7.88 9.99 -23.82
N CYS A 78 -7.11 9.39 -22.88
CA CYS A 78 -7.01 7.94 -22.75
C CYS A 78 -7.95 7.35 -21.70
N ASP A 79 -8.61 8.20 -20.92
CA ASP A 79 -9.45 7.85 -19.74
C ASP A 79 -8.76 6.88 -18.78
N ARG A 80 -7.48 7.14 -18.47
CA ARG A 80 -6.68 6.26 -17.60
C ARG A 80 -5.71 7.02 -16.72
N ILE A 81 -5.37 6.38 -15.60
CA ILE A 81 -4.31 6.81 -14.71
C ILE A 81 -2.96 6.29 -15.23
N VAL A 82 -1.95 7.14 -15.21
CA VAL A 82 -0.57 6.82 -15.56
C VAL A 82 0.33 7.14 -14.38
N ALA A 83 1.12 6.18 -13.95
CA ALA A 83 2.10 6.37 -12.89
C ALA A 83 3.46 6.78 -13.47
N TRP A 84 4.10 7.80 -12.88
CA TRP A 84 5.49 8.11 -13.17
C TRP A 84 6.41 7.10 -12.51
N ASN A 85 7.44 6.70 -13.25
CA ASN A 85 8.45 5.78 -12.76
C ASN A 85 9.29 6.45 -11.67
N MET A 86 9.62 5.71 -10.61
CA MET A 86 10.47 6.20 -9.52
C MET A 86 11.87 6.65 -9.99
N ARG A 87 12.38 6.09 -11.09
CA ARG A 87 13.64 6.56 -11.71
C ARG A 87 13.53 7.97 -12.27
N GLU A 88 12.41 8.29 -12.89
CA GLU A 88 12.14 9.62 -13.46
C GLU A 88 11.98 10.66 -12.35
N LEU A 89 11.33 10.29 -11.26
CA LEU A 89 11.18 11.14 -10.08
C LEU A 89 12.51 11.40 -9.36
N ASN A 90 13.45 10.47 -9.42
CA ASN A 90 14.71 10.54 -8.68
C ASN A 90 15.79 11.39 -9.40
N GLN A 91 15.63 11.68 -10.70
CA GLN A 91 16.69 12.35 -11.50
C GLN A 91 16.91 13.83 -11.17
N GLY A 92 16.08 14.48 -10.37
CA GLY A 92 16.19 15.92 -10.09
C GLY A 92 15.98 16.35 -8.65
N LEU A 93 15.79 15.42 -7.71
CA LEU A 93 15.20 15.75 -6.41
C LEU A 93 16.04 15.32 -5.19
N LEU A 94 17.24 14.83 -5.39
CA LEU A 94 18.19 14.58 -4.32
C LEU A 94 18.90 15.89 -3.95
N PHE A 95 18.62 16.44 -2.79
CA PHE A 95 19.44 17.45 -2.16
C PHE A 95 20.55 16.75 -1.36
N PRO A 96 21.81 16.74 -1.85
CA PRO A 96 22.92 15.99 -1.22
C PRO A 96 23.20 16.44 0.21
N GLU A 97 22.87 17.68 0.54
CA GLU A 97 23.20 18.33 1.81
C GLU A 97 22.28 17.91 2.96
N THR A 98 21.00 17.64 2.68
CA THR A 98 20.02 17.33 3.73
C THR A 98 19.65 15.86 3.78
N ARG A 99 19.98 15.05 2.75
CA ARG A 99 19.49 13.67 2.54
C ARG A 99 17.95 13.57 2.54
N GLU A 100 17.26 14.67 2.34
CA GLU A 100 15.81 14.74 2.24
C GLU A 100 15.42 14.70 0.77
N ILE A 101 14.32 14.01 0.49
CA ILE A 101 13.73 13.94 -0.84
C ILE A 101 12.51 14.85 -0.83
N TYR A 102 12.59 15.92 -1.60
CA TYR A 102 11.46 16.82 -1.82
C TYR A 102 10.82 16.51 -3.15
N PHE A 103 9.53 16.24 -3.14
CA PHE A 103 8.73 16.17 -4.35
C PHE A 103 7.99 17.49 -4.53
N ASN A 104 8.30 18.19 -5.61
CA ASN A 104 7.51 19.35 -6.01
C ASN A 104 6.21 18.86 -6.66
N LEU A 105 5.11 19.01 -5.94
CA LEU A 105 3.79 18.72 -6.45
C LEU A 105 3.37 19.82 -7.43
N GLY A 106 3.02 19.48 -8.65
CA GLY A 106 2.51 20.42 -9.64
C GLY A 106 3.35 20.51 -10.91
N SER A 107 3.53 21.70 -11.45
CA SER A 107 4.09 21.97 -12.78
C SER A 107 5.51 21.46 -13.07
N GLN A 108 6.16 20.80 -12.14
CA GLN A 108 7.53 20.30 -12.25
C GLN A 108 7.65 18.77 -12.21
N LEU A 109 6.56 18.03 -12.30
CA LEU A 109 6.67 16.58 -12.52
C LEU A 109 7.34 16.36 -13.89
N PRO A 110 8.35 15.48 -13.97
CA PRO A 110 9.04 15.22 -15.22
C PRO A 110 8.04 14.69 -16.25
N SER A 111 7.94 15.30 -17.37
CA SER A 111 6.98 15.09 -18.45
C SER A 111 5.48 15.19 -18.00
N SER A 112 4.87 16.29 -18.32
CA SER A 112 3.40 16.45 -18.26
C SER A 112 2.66 15.62 -19.32
N THR A 113 3.37 14.73 -20.02
CA THR A 113 2.81 13.90 -21.10
C THR A 113 3.26 12.47 -20.94
N HIS A 114 2.42 11.51 -21.33
CA HIS A 114 2.82 10.11 -21.47
C HIS A 114 3.15 9.76 -22.94
N GLY A 115 3.51 8.49 -23.20
CA GLY A 115 4.09 8.06 -24.48
C GLY A 115 3.34 8.44 -25.76
N ASP A 116 2.04 8.73 -25.70
CA ASP A 116 1.23 9.17 -26.84
C ASP A 116 1.26 10.71 -27.03
N GLY A 117 2.01 11.44 -26.22
CA GLY A 117 2.09 12.89 -26.23
C GLY A 117 0.92 13.61 -25.55
N HIS A 118 -0.03 12.86 -25.01
CA HIS A 118 -1.18 13.41 -24.30
C HIS A 118 -0.76 14.00 -22.96
N LYS A 119 -1.38 15.09 -22.57
CA LYS A 119 -1.11 15.74 -21.29
C LYS A 119 -1.70 14.95 -20.12
N LEU A 120 -0.98 14.94 -19.03
CA LEU A 120 -1.47 14.42 -17.75
C LEU A 120 -1.97 15.57 -16.88
N SER A 121 -3.07 15.35 -16.22
CA SER A 121 -3.60 16.27 -15.21
C SER A 121 -2.76 16.24 -13.92
N THR A 122 -3.15 17.04 -12.97
CA THR A 122 -2.61 17.06 -11.61
C THR A 122 -2.66 15.66 -10.94
N PRO A 123 -1.92 15.45 -9.85
CA PRO A 123 -1.89 14.17 -9.17
C PRO A 123 -3.28 13.60 -8.83
N VAL A 124 -3.44 12.31 -9.08
CA VAL A 124 -4.68 11.58 -8.76
C VAL A 124 -4.74 11.29 -7.28
N LEU A 125 -5.49 12.11 -6.55
CA LEU A 125 -5.69 12.00 -5.11
C LEU A 125 -7.19 11.89 -4.82
N VAL A 126 -7.60 10.82 -4.16
CA VAL A 126 -8.99 10.59 -3.76
C VAL A 126 -9.11 10.73 -2.24
N PRO A 127 -9.67 11.85 -1.75
CA PRO A 127 -9.80 12.04 -0.30
C PRO A 127 -10.72 10.97 0.32
N PRO A 128 -10.53 10.63 1.60
CA PRO A 128 -11.35 9.65 2.31
C PRO A 128 -12.73 10.21 2.70
N THR A 129 -13.44 10.83 1.73
CA THR A 129 -14.77 11.42 1.91
C THR A 129 -15.84 10.60 1.23
N TRP A 130 -17.11 10.79 1.60
CA TRP A 130 -18.26 10.09 1.03
C TRP A 130 -18.48 10.40 -0.46
N ASN A 131 -17.96 11.51 -0.97
CA ASN A 131 -18.17 11.97 -2.35
C ASN A 131 -16.93 11.64 -3.20
N LYS A 132 -16.75 10.37 -3.54
CA LYS A 132 -15.58 9.82 -4.27
C LYS A 132 -15.85 9.68 -5.77
N THR A 133 -16.44 10.69 -6.42
CA THR A 133 -16.94 10.51 -7.80
C THR A 133 -15.90 10.63 -8.89
N ASP A 134 -14.83 11.40 -8.68
CA ASP A 134 -14.04 11.87 -9.84
C ASP A 134 -13.10 10.83 -10.46
N TYR A 135 -12.58 9.83 -9.69
CA TYR A 135 -11.65 8.82 -10.23
C TYR A 135 -12.03 7.38 -9.87
N GLN A 136 -13.28 7.14 -9.46
CA GLN A 136 -13.71 5.79 -9.04
C GLN A 136 -13.60 4.74 -10.16
N PRO A 137 -14.01 5.01 -11.42
CA PRO A 137 -13.89 4.00 -12.47
C PRO A 137 -12.43 3.61 -12.75
N GLN A 138 -11.53 4.60 -12.74
CA GLN A 138 -10.11 4.39 -13.05
C GLN A 138 -9.36 3.71 -11.91
N LEU A 139 -9.82 3.86 -10.67
CA LEU A 139 -9.27 3.15 -9.50
C LEU A 139 -9.92 1.78 -9.25
N ALA A 140 -11.03 1.48 -9.91
CA ALA A 140 -11.72 0.21 -9.73
C ALA A 140 -10.80 -1.02 -9.91
N PRO A 141 -9.86 -1.08 -10.88
CA PRO A 141 -8.93 -2.19 -11.00
C PRO A 141 -8.06 -2.41 -9.76
N VAL A 142 -7.58 -1.31 -9.14
CA VAL A 142 -6.76 -1.34 -7.91
C VAL A 142 -7.58 -1.88 -6.74
N TRP A 143 -8.82 -1.42 -6.57
CA TRP A 143 -9.73 -1.88 -5.53
C TRP A 143 -10.14 -3.35 -5.71
N GLN A 144 -10.38 -3.78 -6.95
CA GLN A 144 -10.68 -5.18 -7.25
C GLN A 144 -9.49 -6.09 -6.95
N MET A 145 -8.28 -5.66 -7.30
CA MET A 145 -7.07 -6.38 -6.94
C MET A 145 -6.92 -6.47 -5.42
N ALA A 146 -7.12 -5.37 -4.68
CA ALA A 146 -7.05 -5.35 -3.23
C ALA A 146 -8.05 -6.33 -2.58
N ALA A 147 -9.28 -6.41 -3.11
CA ALA A 147 -10.27 -7.39 -2.64
C ALA A 147 -9.82 -8.83 -2.88
N ARG A 148 -9.21 -9.11 -4.04
CA ARG A 148 -8.66 -10.43 -4.38
C ARG A 148 -7.52 -10.83 -3.47
N GLU A 149 -6.56 -9.91 -3.25
CA GLU A 149 -5.40 -10.14 -2.38
C GLU A 149 -5.84 -10.40 -0.92
N LEU A 150 -6.79 -9.63 -0.42
CA LEU A 150 -7.36 -9.86 0.92
C LEU A 150 -8.11 -11.19 1.01
N ALA A 151 -8.82 -11.58 -0.05
CA ALA A 151 -9.54 -12.85 -0.09
C ALA A 151 -8.60 -14.06 -0.07
N GLY A 152 -7.41 -13.95 -0.65
CA GLY A 152 -6.37 -14.99 -0.64
C GLY A 152 -5.46 -14.98 0.58
N ALA A 153 -5.52 -13.96 1.43
CA ALA A 153 -4.55 -13.76 2.49
C ALA A 153 -4.75 -14.69 3.69
N GLU A 154 -3.72 -15.46 4.04
CA GLU A 154 -3.66 -16.22 5.30
C GLU A 154 -3.18 -15.35 6.47
N ASN A 155 -2.33 -14.37 6.22
CA ASN A 155 -1.80 -13.46 7.22
C ASN A 155 -2.10 -12.01 6.79
N ILE A 156 -2.74 -11.24 7.66
CA ILE A 156 -3.06 -9.84 7.44
C ILE A 156 -2.37 -8.99 8.50
N ILE A 157 -1.67 -7.95 8.07
CA ILE A 157 -0.95 -7.04 8.94
C ILE A 157 -1.44 -5.61 8.66
N LEU A 158 -2.07 -4.98 9.66
CA LEU A 158 -2.51 -3.60 9.61
C LEU A 158 -1.51 -2.72 10.36
N ILE A 159 -0.87 -1.76 9.68
CA ILE A 159 0.18 -0.93 10.27
C ILE A 159 -0.21 0.54 10.20
N GLY A 160 -0.25 1.20 11.36
CA GLY A 160 -0.46 2.65 11.47
C GLY A 160 -1.84 3.15 11.02
N TYR A 161 -2.79 2.26 10.76
CA TYR A 161 -4.12 2.64 10.31
C TYR A 161 -5.05 2.85 11.50
N SER A 162 -5.63 4.07 11.59
CA SER A 162 -6.49 4.45 12.71
C SER A 162 -7.94 3.99 12.60
N LEU A 163 -8.31 3.39 11.47
CA LEU A 163 -9.65 2.90 11.16
C LEU A 163 -10.74 3.97 11.41
N PRO A 164 -10.65 5.14 10.77
CA PRO A 164 -11.60 6.21 11.02
C PRO A 164 -13.02 5.76 10.66
N GLU A 165 -14.02 6.27 11.37
CA GLU A 165 -15.42 5.90 11.16
C GLU A 165 -15.92 6.30 9.77
N THR A 166 -15.35 7.34 9.20
CA THR A 166 -15.63 7.85 7.86
C THR A 166 -15.13 6.94 6.75
N ASP A 167 -14.18 6.04 7.02
CA ASP A 167 -13.64 5.11 6.02
C ASP A 167 -14.44 3.80 5.98
N SER A 168 -15.69 3.92 5.53
CA SER A 168 -16.56 2.76 5.33
C SER A 168 -16.08 1.82 4.22
N PHE A 169 -15.32 2.34 3.26
CA PHE A 169 -14.81 1.54 2.14
C PHE A 169 -13.81 0.48 2.57
N PHE A 170 -12.89 0.81 3.47
CA PHE A 170 -11.97 -0.20 4.01
C PHE A 170 -12.72 -1.28 4.80
N ARG A 171 -13.70 -0.89 5.60
CA ARG A 171 -14.52 -1.85 6.36
C ARG A 171 -15.24 -2.82 5.42
N TYR A 172 -15.81 -2.29 4.33
CA TYR A 172 -16.46 -3.10 3.31
C TYR A 172 -15.47 -4.01 2.57
N LEU A 173 -14.34 -3.46 2.13
CA LEU A 173 -13.27 -4.21 1.47
C LEU A 173 -12.76 -5.36 2.36
N PHE A 174 -12.49 -5.07 3.65
CA PHE A 174 -12.02 -6.06 4.60
C PHE A 174 -13.08 -7.14 4.85
N ALA A 175 -14.36 -6.75 5.00
CA ALA A 175 -15.45 -7.70 5.20
C ALA A 175 -15.63 -8.63 4.00
N LEU A 176 -15.59 -8.10 2.77
CA LEU A 176 -15.65 -8.90 1.55
C LEU A 176 -14.45 -9.84 1.40
N GLY A 177 -13.25 -9.32 1.59
CA GLY A 177 -12.02 -10.10 1.45
C GLY A 177 -11.92 -11.23 2.47
N THR A 178 -12.41 -11.03 3.70
CA THR A 178 -12.31 -12.05 4.76
C THR A 178 -13.48 -13.04 4.79
N GLN A 179 -14.43 -12.97 3.86
CA GLN A 179 -15.52 -13.95 3.70
C GLN A 179 -15.22 -15.07 2.69
N SER A 180 -13.97 -15.16 2.23
CA SER A 180 -13.54 -16.19 1.30
C SER A 180 -13.33 -17.56 1.97
N ASP A 181 -13.11 -18.61 1.16
CA ASP A 181 -12.73 -19.94 1.62
C ASP A 181 -11.34 -19.98 2.25
N THR A 182 -10.51 -18.99 1.99
CA THR A 182 -9.18 -18.86 2.59
C THR A 182 -9.31 -18.42 4.04
N MET A 183 -8.77 -19.22 4.94
CA MET A 183 -8.84 -18.95 6.35
C MET A 183 -7.71 -18.04 6.83
N VAL A 184 -8.04 -16.80 7.22
CA VAL A 184 -7.09 -15.91 7.88
C VAL A 184 -6.52 -16.60 9.13
N ARG A 185 -5.25 -16.90 9.14
CA ARG A 185 -4.55 -17.56 10.25
C ARG A 185 -4.10 -16.56 11.31
N ARG A 186 -3.65 -15.38 10.88
CA ARG A 186 -3.13 -14.33 11.77
C ARG A 186 -3.62 -12.96 11.31
N LEU A 187 -4.05 -12.16 12.25
CA LEU A 187 -4.35 -10.75 12.06
C LEU A 187 -3.51 -9.95 13.06
N TRP A 188 -2.48 -9.29 12.59
CA TRP A 188 -1.70 -8.38 13.40
C TRP A 188 -2.12 -6.94 13.17
N VAL A 189 -2.27 -6.18 14.22
CA VAL A 189 -2.54 -4.76 14.17
C VAL A 189 -1.45 -4.03 14.94
N VAL A 190 -0.72 -3.18 14.25
CA VAL A 190 0.36 -2.36 14.80
C VAL A 190 -0.09 -0.91 14.84
N ASN A 191 -0.29 -0.38 16.01
CA ASN A 191 -0.66 1.01 16.21
C ASN A 191 -0.24 1.45 17.62
N PRO A 192 0.42 2.61 17.81
CA PRO A 192 0.77 3.12 19.15
C PRO A 192 -0.43 3.63 19.97
N ASP A 193 -1.62 3.18 19.69
CA ASP A 193 -2.93 3.45 20.26
C ASP A 193 -2.93 3.48 21.81
N GLU A 194 -2.68 4.64 22.39
CA GLU A 194 -2.53 4.80 23.85
C GLU A 194 -3.86 4.68 24.57
N ASP A 195 -4.95 5.16 23.96
CA ASP A 195 -6.30 5.22 24.51
C ASP A 195 -7.19 4.01 24.17
N ARG A 196 -6.66 3.02 23.45
CA ARG A 196 -7.34 1.81 22.98
C ARG A 196 -8.47 2.01 21.97
N THR A 197 -8.64 3.19 21.45
CA THR A 197 -9.72 3.51 20.51
C THR A 197 -9.61 2.71 19.21
N VAL A 198 -8.40 2.56 18.67
CA VAL A 198 -8.16 1.81 17.44
C VAL A 198 -8.38 0.31 17.67
N GLU A 199 -7.91 -0.24 18.80
CA GLU A 199 -8.13 -1.64 19.12
C GLU A 199 -9.62 -1.97 19.21
N GLU A 200 -10.41 -1.13 19.87
CA GLU A 200 -11.86 -1.31 19.99
C GLU A 200 -12.56 -1.27 18.64
N ARG A 201 -12.18 -0.31 17.77
CA ARG A 201 -12.70 -0.23 16.39
C ARG A 201 -12.38 -1.49 15.59
N VAL A 202 -11.14 -1.98 15.65
CA VAL A 202 -10.75 -3.23 15.00
C VAL A 202 -11.58 -4.41 15.54
N ARG A 203 -11.66 -4.57 16.86
CA ARG A 203 -12.43 -5.66 17.48
C ARG A 203 -13.91 -5.63 17.14
N THR A 204 -14.46 -4.45 16.90
CA THR A 204 -15.85 -4.27 16.46
C THR A 204 -16.03 -4.61 14.99
N MET A 205 -15.05 -4.29 14.16
CA MET A 205 -15.08 -4.54 12.72
C MET A 205 -14.95 -6.03 12.38
N ILE A 206 -14.07 -6.76 13.08
CA ILE A 206 -13.77 -8.16 12.75
C ILE A 206 -14.85 -9.13 13.24
N GLY A 207 -15.13 -10.15 12.42
CA GLY A 207 -16.05 -11.24 12.78
C GLY A 207 -15.53 -12.13 13.89
N ARG A 208 -16.42 -12.92 14.50
CA ARG A 208 -16.09 -13.81 15.62
C ARG A 208 -14.98 -14.79 15.32
N GLY A 209 -14.91 -15.30 14.08
CA GLY A 209 -13.90 -16.28 13.65
C GLY A 209 -12.46 -15.73 13.63
N ILE A 210 -12.30 -14.42 13.45
CA ILE A 210 -10.97 -13.77 13.37
C ILE A 210 -10.55 -13.22 14.74
N LYS A 211 -11.49 -12.97 15.66
CA LYS A 211 -11.17 -12.36 16.97
C LYS A 211 -10.09 -13.10 17.76
N ASN A 212 -10.09 -14.42 17.71
CA ASN A 212 -9.12 -15.26 18.42
C ASN A 212 -7.74 -15.30 17.73
N ARG A 213 -7.60 -14.70 16.55
CA ARG A 213 -6.39 -14.65 15.74
C ARG A 213 -5.79 -13.25 15.69
N LEU A 214 -6.45 -12.30 16.39
CA LEU A 214 -6.01 -10.93 16.49
C LEU A 214 -4.90 -10.79 17.54
N THR A 215 -3.75 -10.28 17.10
CA THR A 215 -2.70 -9.75 17.97
C THR A 215 -2.60 -8.25 17.77
N PHE A 216 -2.82 -7.48 18.83
CA PHE A 216 -2.68 -6.02 18.81
C PHE A 216 -1.36 -5.62 19.45
N MET A 217 -0.50 -4.95 18.68
CA MET A 217 0.83 -4.49 19.10
C MET A 217 0.81 -2.97 19.27
N ARG A 218 0.89 -2.48 20.51
CA ARG A 218 0.97 -1.04 20.82
C ARG A 218 2.39 -0.54 20.69
N LEU A 219 2.90 -0.61 19.47
CA LEU A 219 4.27 -0.26 19.13
C LEU A 219 4.30 0.69 17.93
N PRO A 220 5.27 1.61 17.89
CA PRO A 220 5.60 2.33 16.66
C PRO A 220 6.03 1.36 15.55
N PHE A 221 5.74 1.71 14.30
CA PHE A 221 6.02 0.88 13.13
C PHE A 221 7.45 0.31 13.10
N GLY A 222 8.46 1.17 13.31
CA GLY A 222 9.86 0.74 13.25
C GLY A 222 10.26 -0.31 14.30
N MET A 223 9.54 -0.39 15.43
CA MET A 223 9.77 -1.41 16.46
C MET A 223 9.07 -2.73 16.13
N ALA A 224 7.86 -2.66 15.58
CA ALA A 224 7.07 -3.83 15.27
C ALA A 224 7.61 -4.66 14.10
N ILE A 225 8.38 -4.06 13.19
CA ILE A 225 8.95 -4.74 12.02
C ILE A 225 9.70 -6.02 12.44
N ARG A 226 10.56 -5.93 13.44
CA ARG A 226 11.37 -7.08 13.91
C ARG A 226 10.52 -8.22 14.47
N GLU A 227 9.46 -7.89 15.21
CA GLU A 227 8.59 -8.90 15.81
C GLU A 227 7.79 -9.63 14.74
N ILE A 228 7.16 -8.89 13.84
CA ILE A 228 6.32 -9.44 12.77
C ILE A 228 7.13 -10.35 11.85
N PHE A 229 8.22 -9.81 11.30
CA PHE A 229 9.02 -10.57 10.32
C PHE A 229 9.81 -11.72 10.96
N GLY A 230 10.20 -11.60 12.24
CA GLY A 230 10.78 -12.69 12.98
C GLY A 230 9.83 -13.87 13.22
N GLU A 231 8.51 -13.64 13.25
CA GLU A 231 7.50 -14.70 13.34
C GLU A 231 7.11 -15.28 11.96
N LEU A 232 7.16 -14.49 10.89
CA LEU A 232 6.84 -14.95 9.55
C LEU A 232 7.92 -15.83 8.93
N THR A 233 9.16 -15.70 9.39
CA THR A 233 10.32 -16.47 8.90
C THR A 233 10.60 -17.75 9.70
N ARG A 234 9.83 -18.04 10.74
CA ARG A 234 9.88 -19.28 11.54
C ARG A 234 8.85 -20.29 11.02
#